data_5af1de37067a5a023cd6730d655fc16f
#
_entry.id   5af1de37067a5a023cd6730d655fc16f
#
_cell.length_a   1.000
_cell.length_b   1.000
_cell.length_c   1.000
_cell.angle_alpha   90.00
_cell.angle_beta   90.00
_cell.angle_gamma   90.00
#
_symmetry.space_group_name_H-M   'P 1'
#
loop_
_entity.id
_entity.type
_entity.pdbx_description
1 polymer ?
#
loop_
_entity_poly.entity_id
_entity_poly.type
_entity_poly.pdbx_seq_one_letter_code
_entity_poly.pdbx_strand_id
1 'polypeptide(L)'
;AFLETNVLGTVNLLNAFKASCIGNFEGKRFYHVSTDEVYGTLGDEGLFTEDSPYDPRSPYSASKASSDHFVRAYGETYNLPYVISNCSNNYGPYHFPEKLIPHVILNAIHGKPLPIYGDGSQIRDWLYVEDHAKALIKVVTEGKIGESYNIGGHNEKTNLEVVETICDLLEELAPEKPAGVKNYRDLITFVKDRPGHDVRYAIDASKIERELGWVPEETFETGLRKTVQWYLDNRQWWERVLSGAYRLERLGE
;
A
#
# COMPACT_ATOMS: atom_id res chain seq x y z
N ALA A 1 7.52 -11.80 14.05
CA ALA A 1 8.01 -10.75 13.12
C ALA A 1 7.21 -9.44 13.30
N PHE A 2 5.85 -9.40 13.05
CA PHE A 2 5.09 -8.13 13.11
C PHE A 2 5.20 -7.37 14.43
N LEU A 3 5.11 -8.05 15.58
CA LEU A 3 5.25 -7.42 16.89
C LEU A 3 6.65 -6.82 17.11
N GLU A 4 7.67 -7.55 16.73
CA GLU A 4 9.06 -7.08 16.87
C GLU A 4 9.34 -5.87 15.97
N THR A 5 8.97 -5.95 14.70
CA THR A 5 9.26 -4.88 13.73
C THR A 5 8.34 -3.68 13.91
N ASN A 6 7.01 -3.91 13.89
CA ASN A 6 6.07 -2.80 13.86
C ASN A 6 5.83 -2.19 15.24
N VAL A 7 5.76 -2.99 16.31
CA VAL A 7 5.46 -2.47 17.65
C VAL A 7 6.74 -2.10 18.39
N LEU A 8 7.60 -3.08 18.67
CA LEU A 8 8.83 -2.83 19.42
C LEU A 8 9.79 -1.92 18.65
N GLY A 9 9.90 -2.09 17.33
CA GLY A 9 10.69 -1.22 16.46
C GLY A 9 10.23 0.24 16.54
N THR A 10 8.92 0.49 16.46
CA THR A 10 8.36 1.85 16.61
C THR A 10 8.66 2.43 18.01
N VAL A 11 8.45 1.66 19.07
CA VAL A 11 8.75 2.11 20.44
C VAL A 11 10.25 2.44 20.60
N ASN A 12 11.13 1.63 20.02
CA ASN A 12 12.57 1.90 20.05
C ASN A 12 12.93 3.20 19.32
N LEU A 13 12.32 3.45 18.15
CA LEU A 13 12.52 4.70 17.42
C LEU A 13 11.97 5.92 18.16
N LEU A 14 10.80 5.80 18.81
CA LEU A 14 10.22 6.86 19.65
C LEU A 14 11.14 7.20 20.83
N ASN A 15 11.70 6.17 21.50
CA ASN A 15 12.65 6.38 22.59
C ASN A 15 13.94 7.03 22.11
N ALA A 16 14.48 6.58 20.98
CA ALA A 16 15.69 7.15 20.38
C ALA A 16 15.47 8.62 19.97
N PHE A 17 14.33 8.92 19.32
CA PHE A 17 13.96 10.29 18.96
C PHE A 17 13.84 11.19 20.19
N LYS A 18 13.12 10.75 21.23
CA LYS A 18 13.00 11.47 22.49
C LYS A 18 14.36 11.74 23.12
N ALA A 19 15.22 10.73 23.19
CA ALA A 19 16.56 10.86 23.77
C ALA A 19 17.46 11.82 22.96
N SER A 20 17.38 11.75 21.61
CA SER A 20 18.20 12.63 20.74
C SER A 20 17.83 14.11 20.82
N CYS A 21 16.59 14.40 21.23
CA CYS A 21 16.10 15.78 21.32
C CYS A 21 16.44 16.47 22.64
N ILE A 22 16.84 15.74 23.68
CA ILE A 22 17.24 16.27 25.01
C ILE A 22 16.21 17.28 25.54
N GLY A 23 14.90 16.97 25.40
CA GLY A 23 13.79 17.81 25.83
C GLY A 23 13.49 19.04 24.94
N ASN A 24 14.24 19.25 23.85
CA ASN A 24 13.99 20.31 22.88
C ASN A 24 13.51 19.69 21.54
N PHE A 25 12.23 19.85 21.26
CA PHE A 25 11.58 19.37 20.03
C PHE A 25 11.40 20.48 18.96
N GLU A 26 11.88 21.70 19.20
CA GLU A 26 11.72 22.81 18.25
C GLU A 26 12.23 22.45 16.85
N GLY A 27 11.41 22.67 15.84
CA GLY A 27 11.71 22.36 14.44
C GLY A 27 11.81 20.86 14.09
N LYS A 28 11.48 19.97 15.03
CA LYS A 28 11.54 18.51 14.83
C LYS A 28 10.16 17.89 14.85
N ARG A 29 10.02 16.75 14.19
CA ARG A 29 8.81 15.93 14.27
C ARG A 29 9.12 14.45 14.05
N PHE A 30 8.31 13.60 14.66
CA PHE A 30 8.30 12.17 14.39
C PHE A 30 7.18 11.89 13.38
N TYR A 31 7.53 11.45 12.19
CA TYR A 31 6.55 11.09 11.19
C TYR A 31 6.37 9.57 11.15
N HIS A 32 5.14 9.12 11.36
CA HIS A 32 4.77 7.72 11.35
C HIS A 32 3.90 7.39 10.13
N VAL A 33 4.39 6.50 9.27
CA VAL A 33 3.64 6.02 8.10
C VAL A 33 2.90 4.74 8.48
N SER A 34 1.57 4.79 8.45
CA SER A 34 0.66 3.69 8.76
C SER A 34 -0.11 3.23 7.52
N THR A 35 -1.22 2.57 7.70
CA THR A 35 -2.05 1.95 6.66
C THR A 35 -3.53 2.16 6.95
N ASP A 36 -4.36 2.16 5.93
CA ASP A 36 -5.83 2.16 6.03
C ASP A 36 -6.39 0.87 6.64
N GLU A 37 -5.65 -0.23 6.58
CA GLU A 37 -6.04 -1.52 7.17
C GLU A 37 -6.30 -1.44 8.69
N VAL A 38 -5.83 -0.39 9.38
CA VAL A 38 -6.10 -0.19 10.80
C VAL A 38 -7.57 0.12 11.10
N TYR A 39 -8.31 0.64 10.12
CA TYR A 39 -9.73 0.96 10.27
C TYR A 39 -10.65 -0.27 10.15
N GLY A 40 -10.16 -1.38 9.61
CA GLY A 40 -10.96 -2.58 9.39
C GLY A 40 -11.52 -2.67 7.98
N THR A 41 -12.74 -3.21 7.80
CA THR A 41 -13.36 -3.40 6.49
C THR A 41 -14.66 -2.61 6.38
N LEU A 42 -14.91 -2.05 5.21
CA LEU A 42 -16.18 -1.41 4.85
C LEU A 42 -17.15 -2.43 4.25
N GLY A 43 -18.45 -2.08 4.29
CA GLY A 43 -19.45 -2.66 3.40
C GLY A 43 -19.42 -2.01 2.01
N ASP A 44 -20.57 -2.03 1.34
CA ASP A 44 -20.67 -1.54 -0.05
C ASP A 44 -20.50 -0.01 -0.17
N GLU A 45 -20.75 0.72 0.91
CA GLU A 45 -20.75 2.18 0.94
C GLU A 45 -19.87 2.75 2.06
N GLY A 46 -19.61 4.05 1.99
CA GLY A 46 -18.85 4.82 2.97
C GLY A 46 -17.35 4.85 2.68
N LEU A 47 -16.65 5.72 3.41
CA LEU A 47 -15.20 5.89 3.37
C LEU A 47 -14.69 6.01 4.81
N PHE A 48 -13.50 5.50 5.09
CA PHE A 48 -12.82 5.74 6.35
C PHE A 48 -12.24 7.16 6.37
N THR A 49 -12.57 7.90 7.42
CA THR A 49 -11.98 9.21 7.75
C THR A 49 -10.93 9.04 8.84
N GLU A 50 -10.19 10.11 9.13
CA GLU A 50 -9.21 10.12 10.25
C GLU A 50 -9.87 9.96 11.62
N ASP A 51 -11.18 10.22 11.73
CA ASP A 51 -11.99 10.03 12.94
C ASP A 51 -12.61 8.63 13.05
N SER A 52 -12.46 7.79 12.02
CA SER A 52 -12.97 6.42 12.05
C SER A 52 -12.29 5.61 13.15
N PRO A 53 -13.04 4.82 13.93
CA PRO A 53 -12.46 3.96 14.94
C PRO A 53 -11.59 2.87 14.30
N TYR A 54 -10.51 2.48 14.98
CA TYR A 54 -9.68 1.37 14.57
C TYR A 54 -10.37 0.03 14.88
N ASP A 55 -10.46 -0.84 13.88
CA ASP A 55 -11.01 -2.21 13.97
C ASP A 55 -10.12 -3.20 13.16
N PRO A 56 -8.81 -3.31 13.49
CA PRO A 56 -7.88 -4.12 12.70
C PRO A 56 -8.26 -5.60 12.72
N ARG A 57 -8.32 -6.26 11.56
CA ARG A 57 -8.82 -7.64 11.39
C ARG A 57 -7.74 -8.65 11.03
N SER A 58 -6.49 -8.25 10.96
CA SER A 58 -5.35 -9.13 10.72
C SER A 58 -4.23 -8.90 11.75
N PRO A 59 -3.33 -9.88 11.97
CA PRO A 59 -2.15 -9.67 12.82
C PRO A 59 -1.27 -8.50 12.35
N TYR A 60 -1.18 -8.26 11.04
CA TYR A 60 -0.47 -7.12 10.47
C TYR A 60 -1.16 -5.80 10.84
N SER A 61 -2.43 -5.65 10.51
CA SER A 61 -3.17 -4.41 10.80
C SER A 61 -3.25 -4.14 12.30
N ALA A 62 -3.41 -5.17 13.15
CA ALA A 62 -3.35 -5.03 14.60
C ALA A 62 -1.99 -4.51 15.09
N SER A 63 -0.89 -4.98 14.49
CA SER A 63 0.45 -4.48 14.84
C SER A 63 0.67 -3.03 14.41
N LYS A 64 0.12 -2.63 13.27
CA LYS A 64 0.17 -1.24 12.78
C LYS A 64 -0.69 -0.32 13.64
N ALA A 65 -1.93 -0.71 13.97
CA ALA A 65 -2.78 0.01 14.89
C ALA A 65 -2.12 0.20 16.28
N SER A 66 -1.45 -0.85 16.77
CA SER A 66 -0.67 -0.75 18.02
C SER A 66 0.45 0.29 17.91
N SER A 67 1.17 0.33 16.80
CA SER A 67 2.21 1.34 16.54
C SER A 67 1.66 2.76 16.57
N ASP A 68 0.52 2.97 15.90
CA ASP A 68 -0.16 4.27 15.85
C ASP A 68 -0.57 4.73 17.25
N HIS A 69 -1.09 3.82 18.08
CA HIS A 69 -1.44 4.10 19.48
C HIS A 69 -0.21 4.45 20.31
N PHE A 70 0.93 3.78 20.13
CA PHE A 70 2.18 4.16 20.81
C PHE A 70 2.65 5.54 20.41
N VAL A 71 2.60 5.90 19.11
CA VAL A 71 2.96 7.24 18.64
C VAL A 71 2.10 8.31 19.32
N ARG A 72 0.77 8.12 19.34
CA ARG A 72 -0.17 9.04 20.01
C ARG A 72 0.11 9.12 21.51
N ALA A 73 0.31 7.97 22.19
CA ALA A 73 0.61 7.92 23.62
C ALA A 73 1.91 8.67 23.98
N TYR A 74 2.95 8.59 23.13
CA TYR A 74 4.18 9.37 23.33
C TYR A 74 3.96 10.86 23.11
N GLY A 75 3.08 11.24 22.17
CA GLY A 75 2.64 12.62 22.00
C GLY A 75 2.01 13.16 23.29
N GLU A 76 1.01 12.47 23.82
CA GLU A 76 0.28 12.88 25.02
C GLU A 76 1.16 12.87 26.28
N THR A 77 1.99 11.82 26.46
CA THR A 77 2.77 11.63 27.68
C THR A 77 4.01 12.51 27.75
N TYR A 78 4.68 12.71 26.62
CA TYR A 78 5.99 13.36 26.55
C TYR A 78 5.99 14.64 25.72
N ASN A 79 4.83 15.08 25.22
CA ASN A 79 4.70 16.19 24.26
C ASN A 79 5.58 15.99 23.01
N LEU A 80 5.75 14.72 22.59
CA LEU A 80 6.54 14.38 21.41
C LEU A 80 5.79 14.85 20.15
N PRO A 81 6.38 15.72 19.32
CA PRO A 81 5.70 16.23 18.13
C PRO A 81 5.62 15.13 17.07
N TYR A 82 4.44 14.61 16.82
CA TYR A 82 4.22 13.57 15.82
C TYR A 82 3.24 14.00 14.73
N VAL A 83 3.31 13.32 13.59
CA VAL A 83 2.30 13.31 12.54
C VAL A 83 2.15 11.86 12.08
N ILE A 84 0.93 11.42 11.76
CA ILE A 84 0.65 10.08 11.25
C ILE A 84 0.04 10.22 9.85
N SER A 85 0.32 9.27 8.96
CA SER A 85 -0.45 9.09 7.73
C SER A 85 -0.91 7.64 7.58
N ASN A 86 -2.14 7.48 7.11
CA ASN A 86 -2.74 6.20 6.78
C ASN A 86 -2.96 6.17 5.27
N CYS A 87 -2.24 5.32 4.54
CA CYS A 87 -2.32 5.26 3.09
C CYS A 87 -3.10 4.05 2.60
N SER A 88 -3.74 4.20 1.45
CA SER A 88 -4.34 3.13 0.68
C SER A 88 -3.29 2.25 -0.02
N ASN A 89 -3.73 1.26 -0.81
CA ASN A 89 -2.85 0.31 -1.47
C ASN A 89 -1.94 0.99 -2.49
N ASN A 90 -0.64 0.94 -2.25
CA ASN A 90 0.36 1.51 -3.16
C ASN A 90 0.68 0.57 -4.31
N TYR A 91 0.97 1.13 -5.48
CA TYR A 91 1.51 0.42 -6.63
C TYR A 91 2.44 1.32 -7.45
N GLY A 92 3.31 0.72 -8.25
CA GLY A 92 4.24 1.48 -9.09
C GLY A 92 5.61 0.83 -9.23
N PRO A 93 6.62 1.59 -9.68
CA PRO A 93 8.01 1.18 -9.74
C PRO A 93 8.52 0.62 -8.41
N TYR A 94 9.40 -0.38 -8.50
CA TYR A 94 10.04 -1.03 -7.34
C TYR A 94 9.10 -1.75 -6.36
N HIS A 95 7.82 -1.91 -6.69
CA HIS A 95 6.90 -2.68 -5.86
C HIS A 95 7.34 -4.14 -5.79
N PHE A 96 7.44 -4.69 -4.57
CA PHE A 96 8.02 -6.01 -4.38
C PHE A 96 7.18 -7.10 -5.07
N PRO A 97 7.81 -8.08 -5.77
CA PRO A 97 7.12 -9.05 -6.65
C PRO A 97 6.06 -9.95 -6.01
N GLU A 98 5.99 -10.03 -4.68
CA GLU A 98 4.93 -10.75 -3.94
C GLU A 98 3.55 -10.08 -4.08
N LYS A 99 3.54 -8.78 -4.29
CA LYS A 99 2.30 -7.99 -4.31
C LYS A 99 1.52 -8.19 -5.61
N LEU A 100 0.20 -8.03 -5.55
CA LEU A 100 -0.73 -8.37 -6.62
C LEU A 100 -0.28 -7.88 -8.00
N ILE A 101 -0.08 -6.58 -8.16
CA ILE A 101 0.22 -5.97 -9.47
C ILE A 101 1.53 -6.51 -10.07
N PRO A 102 2.69 -6.43 -9.39
CA PRO A 102 3.91 -7.00 -9.96
C PRO A 102 3.88 -8.52 -10.12
N HIS A 103 3.21 -9.25 -9.22
CA HIS A 103 3.05 -10.69 -9.35
C HIS A 103 2.33 -11.06 -10.65
N VAL A 104 1.21 -10.38 -10.93
CA VAL A 104 0.42 -10.60 -12.14
C VAL A 104 1.24 -10.27 -13.40
N ILE A 105 1.90 -9.10 -13.44
CA ILE A 105 2.74 -8.72 -14.56
C ILE A 105 3.81 -9.77 -14.83
N LEU A 106 4.57 -10.16 -13.80
CA LEU A 106 5.68 -11.10 -13.93
C LEU A 106 5.21 -12.52 -14.30
N ASN A 107 4.11 -12.98 -13.73
CA ASN A 107 3.55 -14.28 -14.12
C ASN A 107 3.07 -14.26 -15.56
N ALA A 108 2.35 -13.21 -15.98
CA ALA A 108 1.83 -13.09 -17.34
C ALA A 108 2.95 -13.16 -18.39
N ILE A 109 4.02 -12.37 -18.25
CA ILE A 109 5.15 -12.37 -19.20
C ILE A 109 5.96 -13.67 -19.20
N HIS A 110 5.76 -14.54 -18.18
CA HIS A 110 6.36 -15.88 -18.13
C HIS A 110 5.37 -17.01 -18.51
N GLY A 111 4.13 -16.67 -18.91
CA GLY A 111 3.10 -17.65 -19.27
C GLY A 111 2.62 -18.50 -18.07
N LYS A 112 2.74 -17.97 -16.86
CA LYS A 112 2.32 -18.64 -15.63
C LYS A 112 0.88 -18.26 -15.27
N PRO A 113 0.14 -19.11 -14.52
CA PRO A 113 -1.19 -18.77 -14.03
C PRO A 113 -1.23 -17.46 -13.24
N LEU A 114 -2.33 -16.72 -13.39
CA LEU A 114 -2.62 -15.49 -12.64
C LEU A 114 -3.67 -15.81 -11.57
N PRO A 115 -3.26 -16.14 -10.34
CA PRO A 115 -4.20 -16.58 -9.32
C PRO A 115 -5.04 -15.42 -8.80
N ILE A 116 -6.35 -15.57 -8.85
CA ILE A 116 -7.33 -14.67 -8.23
C ILE A 116 -7.97 -15.40 -7.05
N TYR A 117 -7.86 -14.83 -5.86
CA TYR A 117 -8.45 -15.36 -4.64
C TYR A 117 -9.97 -15.15 -4.63
N GLY A 118 -10.74 -16.21 -4.32
CA GLY A 118 -12.19 -16.17 -4.37
C GLY A 118 -12.71 -15.91 -5.78
N ASP A 119 -13.61 -14.96 -5.91
CA ASP A 119 -14.16 -14.48 -7.18
C ASP A 119 -13.49 -13.17 -7.68
N GLY A 120 -12.54 -12.63 -6.92
CA GLY A 120 -11.84 -11.39 -7.24
C GLY A 120 -12.65 -10.11 -6.97
N SER A 121 -13.76 -10.18 -6.25
CA SER A 121 -14.65 -9.06 -5.96
C SER A 121 -14.12 -8.09 -4.89
N GLN A 122 -13.05 -8.45 -4.17
CA GLN A 122 -12.49 -7.60 -3.13
C GLN A 122 -12.00 -6.28 -3.73
N ILE A 123 -12.42 -5.16 -3.12
CA ILE A 123 -12.16 -3.80 -3.60
C ILE A 123 -11.01 -3.17 -2.81
N ARG A 124 -10.12 -2.49 -3.52
CA ARG A 124 -9.02 -1.70 -2.94
C ARG A 124 -8.96 -0.33 -3.62
N ASP A 125 -8.65 0.69 -2.83
CA ASP A 125 -8.24 1.98 -3.37
C ASP A 125 -6.75 1.93 -3.71
N TRP A 126 -6.40 2.31 -4.93
CA TRP A 126 -5.06 2.18 -5.48
C TRP A 126 -4.39 3.54 -5.65
N LEU A 127 -3.24 3.72 -5.01
CA LEU A 127 -2.45 4.95 -4.99
C LEU A 127 -1.11 4.75 -5.71
N TYR A 128 -0.86 5.56 -6.73
CA TYR A 128 0.43 5.50 -7.43
C TYR A 128 1.57 5.96 -6.51
N VAL A 129 2.67 5.21 -6.48
CA VAL A 129 3.72 5.37 -5.45
C VAL A 129 4.41 6.72 -5.48
N GLU A 130 4.56 7.36 -6.66
CA GLU A 130 5.16 8.70 -6.74
C GLU A 130 4.24 9.77 -6.15
N ASP A 131 2.92 9.63 -6.35
CA ASP A 131 1.94 10.52 -5.72
C ASP A 131 1.94 10.35 -4.20
N HIS A 132 2.04 9.09 -3.73
CA HIS A 132 2.22 8.85 -2.30
C HIS A 132 3.51 9.49 -1.77
N ALA A 133 4.64 9.37 -2.47
CA ALA A 133 5.89 10.00 -2.06
C ALA A 133 5.75 11.54 -1.94
N LYS A 134 5.05 12.18 -2.89
CA LYS A 134 4.73 13.61 -2.82
C LYS A 134 3.86 13.94 -1.60
N ALA A 135 2.84 13.10 -1.31
CA ALA A 135 2.01 13.26 -0.11
C ALA A 135 2.82 13.14 1.18
N LEU A 136 3.72 12.15 1.26
CA LEU A 136 4.61 11.98 2.43
C LEU A 136 5.47 13.23 2.67
N ILE A 137 6.02 13.82 1.61
CA ILE A 137 6.79 15.07 1.69
C ILE A 137 5.89 16.19 2.20
N LYS A 138 4.69 16.35 1.66
CA LYS A 138 3.73 17.36 2.11
C LYS A 138 3.39 17.21 3.60
N VAL A 139 3.05 16.00 4.02
CA VAL A 139 2.71 15.72 5.42
C VAL A 139 3.89 15.98 6.37
N VAL A 140 5.10 15.55 6.00
CA VAL A 140 6.27 15.75 6.86
C VAL A 140 6.71 17.20 6.96
N THR A 141 6.45 18.02 5.94
CA THR A 141 6.84 19.44 5.93
C THR A 141 5.76 20.36 6.46
N GLU A 142 4.51 20.13 6.12
CA GLU A 142 3.39 21.06 6.32
C GLU A 142 2.29 20.53 7.26
N GLY A 143 2.26 19.21 7.51
CA GLY A 143 1.25 18.58 8.37
C GLY A 143 1.27 19.14 9.80
N LYS A 144 0.10 19.28 10.40
CA LYS A 144 -0.05 19.75 11.78
C LYS A 144 0.42 18.71 12.78
N ILE A 145 1.17 19.14 13.77
CA ILE A 145 1.60 18.28 14.87
C ILE A 145 0.38 17.76 15.64
N GLY A 146 0.41 16.46 15.96
CA GLY A 146 -0.67 15.77 16.64
C GLY A 146 -1.76 15.21 15.71
N GLU A 147 -1.70 15.51 14.41
CA GLU A 147 -2.73 15.13 13.45
C GLU A 147 -2.40 13.85 12.67
N SER A 148 -3.46 13.25 12.14
CA SER A 148 -3.39 12.17 11.15
C SER A 148 -3.94 12.64 9.82
N TYR A 149 -3.40 12.06 8.73
CA TYR A 149 -3.84 12.33 7.35
C TYR A 149 -4.04 11.03 6.60
N ASN A 150 -5.23 10.83 6.07
CA ASN A 150 -5.51 9.77 5.10
C ASN A 150 -4.96 10.17 3.73
N ILE A 151 -4.32 9.22 3.05
CA ILE A 151 -3.73 9.43 1.72
C ILE A 151 -4.26 8.35 0.79
N GLY A 152 -5.24 8.69 -0.05
CA GLY A 152 -5.93 7.80 -0.96
C GLY A 152 -5.77 8.20 -2.42
N GLY A 153 -5.97 7.22 -3.30
CA GLY A 153 -5.86 7.41 -4.75
C GLY A 153 -7.17 7.80 -5.43
N HIS A 154 -8.31 7.70 -4.75
CA HIS A 154 -9.66 7.79 -5.33
C HIS A 154 -9.90 6.79 -6.47
N ASN A 155 -9.21 5.64 -6.43
CA ASN A 155 -9.20 4.64 -7.48
C ASN A 155 -9.62 3.27 -6.94
N GLU A 156 -10.87 3.14 -6.54
CA GLU A 156 -11.42 1.86 -6.13
C GLU A 156 -11.55 0.91 -7.32
N LYS A 157 -10.92 -0.26 -7.23
CA LYS A 157 -11.00 -1.33 -8.22
C LYS A 157 -11.09 -2.68 -7.54
N THR A 158 -11.84 -3.60 -8.12
CA THR A 158 -11.81 -5.00 -7.72
C THR A 158 -10.49 -5.65 -8.11
N ASN A 159 -10.10 -6.70 -7.41
CA ASN A 159 -8.90 -7.46 -7.76
C ASN A 159 -9.00 -8.02 -9.19
N LEU A 160 -10.20 -8.44 -9.63
CA LEU A 160 -10.42 -8.93 -10.98
C LEU A 160 -10.19 -7.83 -12.02
N GLU A 161 -10.78 -6.62 -11.84
CA GLU A 161 -10.58 -5.49 -12.73
C GLU A 161 -9.09 -5.10 -12.86
N VAL A 162 -8.34 -5.14 -11.74
CA VAL A 162 -6.90 -4.89 -11.76
C VAL A 162 -6.17 -5.90 -12.65
N VAL A 163 -6.45 -7.19 -12.47
CA VAL A 163 -5.80 -8.26 -13.24
C VAL A 163 -6.16 -8.18 -14.71
N GLU A 164 -7.43 -7.97 -15.04
CA GLU A 164 -7.89 -7.81 -16.42
C GLU A 164 -7.26 -6.59 -17.11
N THR A 165 -7.17 -5.46 -16.42
CA THR A 165 -6.53 -4.24 -16.96
C THR A 165 -5.03 -4.48 -17.21
N ILE A 166 -4.33 -5.21 -16.35
CA ILE A 166 -2.94 -5.60 -16.58
C ILE A 166 -2.83 -6.47 -17.84
N CYS A 167 -3.71 -7.46 -17.99
CA CYS A 167 -3.72 -8.30 -19.20
C CYS A 167 -3.91 -7.48 -20.48
N ASP A 168 -4.86 -6.55 -20.48
CA ASP A 168 -5.12 -5.68 -21.64
C ASP A 168 -3.93 -4.78 -21.96
N LEU A 169 -3.28 -4.22 -20.93
CA LEU A 169 -2.05 -3.45 -21.12
C LEU A 169 -0.90 -4.30 -21.68
N LEU A 170 -0.78 -5.55 -21.24
CA LEU A 170 0.24 -6.46 -21.78
C LEU A 170 -0.05 -6.91 -23.20
N GLU A 171 -1.32 -7.02 -23.62
CA GLU A 171 -1.66 -7.26 -25.04
C GLU A 171 -1.10 -6.16 -25.94
N GLU A 172 -1.09 -4.92 -25.47
CA GLU A 172 -0.58 -3.76 -26.21
C GLU A 172 0.95 -3.61 -26.08
N LEU A 173 1.48 -3.68 -24.85
CA LEU A 173 2.88 -3.32 -24.53
C LEU A 173 3.86 -4.48 -24.71
N ALA A 174 3.38 -5.73 -24.65
CA ALA A 174 4.16 -6.95 -24.79
C ALA A 174 3.46 -7.95 -25.73
N PRO A 175 3.26 -7.61 -27.02
CA PRO A 175 2.51 -8.43 -27.97
C PRO A 175 3.17 -9.79 -28.26
N GLU A 176 4.47 -9.92 -28.06
CA GLU A 176 5.21 -11.19 -28.18
C GLU A 176 4.98 -12.04 -26.91
N LYS A 177 4.03 -12.96 -27.02
CA LYS A 177 3.58 -13.78 -25.90
C LYS A 177 4.48 -14.99 -25.65
N PRO A 178 4.49 -15.51 -24.40
CA PRO A 178 5.12 -16.79 -24.08
C PRO A 178 4.51 -17.94 -24.91
N ALA A 179 5.31 -18.99 -25.14
CA ALA A 179 4.86 -20.17 -25.89
C ALA A 179 3.58 -20.77 -25.27
N GLY A 180 2.56 -21.01 -26.10
CA GLY A 180 1.28 -21.57 -25.70
C GLY A 180 0.24 -20.58 -25.18
N VAL A 181 0.60 -19.31 -24.98
CA VAL A 181 -0.33 -18.25 -24.55
C VAL A 181 -0.93 -17.58 -25.78
N LYS A 182 -2.26 -17.60 -25.90
CA LYS A 182 -2.99 -16.92 -26.99
C LYS A 182 -3.39 -15.50 -26.55
N ASN A 183 -3.95 -15.38 -25.35
CA ASN A 183 -4.30 -14.12 -24.71
C ASN A 183 -3.81 -14.16 -23.25
N TYR A 184 -3.35 -13.03 -22.72
CA TYR A 184 -2.94 -12.97 -21.30
C TYR A 184 -4.09 -13.26 -20.33
N ARG A 185 -5.33 -12.89 -20.70
CA ARG A 185 -6.52 -13.21 -19.90
C ARG A 185 -6.78 -14.72 -19.77
N ASP A 186 -6.31 -15.56 -20.69
CA ASP A 186 -6.43 -17.02 -20.61
C ASP A 186 -5.63 -17.63 -19.44
N LEU A 187 -4.70 -16.87 -18.88
CA LEU A 187 -3.91 -17.27 -17.70
C LEU A 187 -4.63 -17.04 -16.38
N ILE A 188 -5.75 -16.32 -16.35
CA ILE A 188 -6.51 -16.06 -15.12
C ILE A 188 -7.03 -17.36 -14.55
N THR A 189 -6.76 -17.60 -13.26
CA THR A 189 -7.15 -18.82 -12.56
C THR A 189 -7.72 -18.47 -11.19
N PHE A 190 -8.97 -18.85 -10.94
CA PHE A 190 -9.59 -18.65 -9.64
C PHE A 190 -9.13 -19.72 -8.66
N VAL A 191 -8.69 -19.27 -7.48
CA VAL A 191 -8.21 -20.15 -6.41
C VAL A 191 -9.03 -19.94 -5.14
N LYS A 192 -8.92 -20.87 -4.18
CA LYS A 192 -9.62 -20.75 -2.90
C LYS A 192 -9.24 -19.44 -2.20
N ASP A 193 -10.25 -18.74 -1.69
CA ASP A 193 -10.03 -17.50 -0.96
C ASP A 193 -9.26 -17.73 0.36
N ARG A 194 -8.52 -16.70 0.79
CA ARG A 194 -7.74 -16.72 2.02
C ARG A 194 -8.62 -16.40 3.23
N PRO A 195 -8.32 -16.98 4.41
CA PRO A 195 -9.01 -16.60 5.65
C PRO A 195 -8.85 -15.11 5.97
N GLY A 196 -9.95 -14.46 6.42
CA GLY A 196 -9.92 -13.06 6.83
C GLY A 196 -9.61 -12.09 5.68
N HIS A 197 -10.04 -12.41 4.47
CA HIS A 197 -9.89 -11.51 3.32
C HIS A 197 -10.93 -10.39 3.41
N ASP A 198 -10.49 -9.19 3.73
CA ASP A 198 -11.35 -8.02 3.86
C ASP A 198 -11.99 -7.67 2.52
N VAL A 199 -13.29 -7.31 2.58
CA VAL A 199 -14.11 -7.08 1.39
C VAL A 199 -13.73 -5.78 0.69
N ARG A 200 -13.66 -4.66 1.42
CA ARG A 200 -13.42 -3.36 0.83
C ARG A 200 -12.60 -2.45 1.75
N TYR A 201 -11.60 -1.80 1.18
CA TYR A 201 -10.89 -0.66 1.75
C TYR A 201 -11.08 0.55 0.86
N ALA A 202 -11.54 1.64 1.45
CA ALA A 202 -11.62 2.94 0.79
C ALA A 202 -11.50 4.05 1.85
N ILE A 203 -10.71 5.05 1.58
CA ILE A 203 -10.43 6.14 2.52
C ILE A 203 -10.79 7.50 1.94
N ASP A 204 -11.22 8.40 2.82
CA ASP A 204 -11.46 9.80 2.51
C ASP A 204 -10.14 10.59 2.67
N ALA A 205 -9.61 11.07 1.56
CA ALA A 205 -8.41 11.91 1.53
C ALA A 205 -8.72 13.42 1.54
N SER A 206 -9.96 13.83 1.75
CA SER A 206 -10.38 15.24 1.68
C SER A 206 -9.65 16.16 2.67
N LYS A 207 -9.16 15.62 3.79
CA LYS A 207 -8.41 16.39 4.78
C LYS A 207 -7.04 16.85 4.24
N ILE A 208 -6.26 15.94 3.68
CA ILE A 208 -4.96 16.29 3.10
C ILE A 208 -5.13 17.23 1.90
N GLU A 209 -6.17 17.03 1.10
CA GLU A 209 -6.50 17.92 -0.02
C GLU A 209 -6.81 19.35 0.47
N ARG A 210 -7.71 19.47 1.43
CA ARG A 210 -8.14 20.75 1.97
C ARG A 210 -7.04 21.46 2.76
N GLU A 211 -6.28 20.76 3.58
CA GLU A 211 -5.34 21.35 4.51
C GLU A 211 -3.94 21.55 3.93
N LEU A 212 -3.50 20.64 3.06
CA LEU A 212 -2.15 20.63 2.50
C LEU A 212 -2.13 20.84 0.98
N GLY A 213 -3.29 20.91 0.32
CA GLY A 213 -3.39 21.13 -1.13
C GLY A 213 -2.82 19.99 -1.97
N TRP A 214 -2.69 18.78 -1.39
CA TRP A 214 -2.24 17.62 -2.14
C TRP A 214 -3.43 16.85 -2.72
N VAL A 215 -3.31 16.48 -4.00
CA VAL A 215 -4.21 15.55 -4.71
C VAL A 215 -3.36 14.59 -5.54
N PRO A 216 -3.81 13.34 -5.77
CA PRO A 216 -3.11 12.44 -6.67
C PRO A 216 -3.12 12.99 -8.09
N GLU A 217 -2.00 12.88 -8.80
CA GLU A 217 -1.86 13.32 -10.20
C GLU A 217 -2.19 12.20 -11.20
N GLU A 218 -1.98 10.93 -10.80
CA GLU A 218 -2.24 9.77 -11.65
C GLU A 218 -3.63 9.19 -11.39
N THR A 219 -4.34 8.86 -12.49
CA THR A 219 -5.47 7.94 -12.42
C THR A 219 -4.96 6.50 -12.33
N PHE A 220 -5.84 5.55 -11.99
CA PHE A 220 -5.47 4.13 -11.98
C PHE A 220 -4.94 3.69 -13.35
N GLU A 221 -5.59 4.11 -14.42
CA GLU A 221 -5.25 3.73 -15.79
C GLU A 221 -3.88 4.28 -16.21
N THR A 222 -3.59 5.56 -15.94
CA THR A 222 -2.31 6.18 -16.29
C THR A 222 -1.17 5.64 -15.46
N GLY A 223 -1.35 5.50 -14.16
CA GLY A 223 -0.36 4.93 -13.24
C GLY A 223 -0.09 3.45 -13.50
N LEU A 224 -1.15 2.66 -13.81
CA LEU A 224 -0.96 1.24 -14.10
C LEU A 224 -0.20 1.02 -15.40
N ARG A 225 -0.49 1.80 -16.45
CA ARG A 225 0.28 1.77 -17.71
C ARG A 225 1.76 2.06 -17.45
N LYS A 226 2.08 3.10 -16.67
CA LYS A 226 3.46 3.43 -16.28
C LYS A 226 4.11 2.27 -15.51
N THR A 227 3.35 1.63 -14.64
CA THR A 227 3.83 0.51 -13.84
C THR A 227 4.16 -0.70 -14.72
N VAL A 228 3.24 -1.13 -15.60
CA VAL A 228 3.47 -2.24 -16.52
C VAL A 228 4.69 -1.97 -17.39
N GLN A 229 4.77 -0.78 -18.00
CA GLN A 229 5.93 -0.39 -18.82
C GLN A 229 7.23 -0.44 -18.02
N TRP A 230 7.20 0.06 -16.78
CA TRP A 230 8.39 0.01 -15.92
C TRP A 230 8.90 -1.42 -15.69
N TYR A 231 8.01 -2.40 -15.42
CA TYR A 231 8.40 -3.79 -15.23
C TYR A 231 8.95 -4.41 -16.51
N LEU A 232 8.43 -4.05 -17.68
CA LEU A 232 8.95 -4.50 -18.97
C LEU A 232 10.37 -3.95 -19.23
N ASP A 233 10.62 -2.68 -18.90
CA ASP A 233 11.89 -1.99 -19.15
C ASP A 233 12.96 -2.30 -18.10
N ASN A 234 12.58 -2.73 -16.90
CA ASN A 234 13.50 -2.93 -15.77
C ASN A 234 13.69 -4.41 -15.39
N ARG A 235 13.81 -5.25 -16.42
CA ARG A 235 13.98 -6.70 -16.27
C ARG A 235 15.12 -7.08 -15.32
N GLN A 236 16.28 -6.43 -15.43
CA GLN A 236 17.44 -6.70 -14.60
C GLN A 236 17.17 -6.49 -13.10
N TRP A 237 16.31 -5.53 -12.74
CA TRP A 237 15.97 -5.28 -11.35
C TRP A 237 15.19 -6.44 -10.74
N TRP A 238 14.05 -6.81 -11.35
CA TRP A 238 13.22 -7.86 -10.77
C TRP A 238 13.84 -9.25 -10.92
N GLU A 239 14.62 -9.55 -11.96
CA GLU A 239 15.41 -10.78 -12.04
C GLU A 239 16.40 -10.88 -10.89
N ARG A 240 17.06 -9.78 -10.52
CA ARG A 240 17.95 -9.74 -9.35
C ARG A 240 17.18 -10.01 -8.05
N VAL A 241 16.00 -9.45 -7.88
CA VAL A 241 15.13 -9.71 -6.71
C VAL A 241 14.75 -11.19 -6.66
N LEU A 242 14.34 -11.77 -7.80
CA LEU A 242 13.91 -13.17 -7.90
C LEU A 242 15.07 -14.18 -7.81
N SER A 243 16.28 -13.81 -8.23
CA SER A 243 17.48 -14.67 -8.12
C SER A 243 18.04 -14.80 -6.70
N GLY A 244 17.58 -13.98 -5.76
CA GLY A 244 17.87 -14.09 -4.34
C GLY A 244 17.10 -15.23 -3.68
N ALA A 245 16.83 -15.13 -2.39
CA ALA A 245 16.05 -16.12 -1.64
C ALA A 245 14.55 -16.15 -1.99
N TYR A 246 14.07 -15.14 -2.73
CA TYR A 246 12.64 -14.96 -3.01
C TYR A 246 12.22 -15.59 -4.35
N ARG A 247 11.20 -16.47 -4.32
CA ARG A 247 10.68 -17.23 -5.48
C ARG A 247 9.24 -16.94 -5.85
N LEU A 248 8.73 -15.73 -5.60
CA LEU A 248 7.32 -15.36 -5.75
C LEU A 248 6.37 -16.09 -4.77
N GLU A 249 6.89 -16.58 -3.67
CA GLU A 249 6.10 -17.17 -2.60
C GLU A 249 5.62 -16.07 -1.64
N ARG A 250 4.45 -16.28 -1.06
CA ARG A 250 3.91 -15.33 -0.09
C ARG A 250 4.76 -15.33 1.19
N LEU A 251 5.23 -14.15 1.60
CA LEU A 251 5.97 -14.00 2.85
C LEU A 251 4.98 -13.98 4.04
N GLY A 252 5.23 -14.81 5.03
CA GLY A 252 4.46 -14.80 6.28
C GLY A 252 3.43 -15.93 6.42
N GLU A 253 3.54 -16.99 5.62
CA GLU A 253 2.89 -18.29 5.91
C GLU A 253 3.76 -19.14 6.81
#